data_9f2356642960ae0fda627cf5a68c8e37
#
_entry.id   9f2356642960ae0fda627cf5a68c8e37
#
_cell.length_a   1.000
_cell.length_b   1.000
_cell.length_c   1.000
_cell.angle_alpha   90.00
_cell.angle_beta   90.00
_cell.angle_gamma   90.00
#
_symmetry.space_group_name_H-M   'P 1'
#
loop_
_entity.id
_entity.type
_entity.pdbx_description
1 polymer ?
#
loop_
_entity_poly.entity_id
_entity_poly.type
_entity_poly.pdbx_seq_one_letter_code
_entity_poly.pdbx_strand_id
1 'polypeptide(L)'
;VTSNNYVQSVSGGVTGAPVRGRAERDRAFRAAAAAGARPPRVAILGAGAGGLCAAIQLRLAGIDSVSIYERSDGVGGTWRDNTYPGAACDVPSHLYSFSFASKPDWSRKFAPQPEILSYLKSLVDTYDLHDTLRCRTEVTDLSWDEVGGVWILGLVDADGRRTREEADVVVSALGQLNRPFVPDIPGLEEFNGRVFHSARWDHDHDLRGERVGVIGIGASAIQFVPPVAAMARSLVLFQRSANYVAPRGDRPYPSWLRAAFTRWPRLQRAYRDSIYWRLEARFNLMRKDSRLGRMLASQFAKRLRPLVGNKLSEESLIPDYPPGCKRILIADDWYPTLLRSNVEVVTDAVERITPSGVVTADGQERPLDTLIFGTGFTSTEFLAPMRVTGRNGIDLNEVWKDGAAAFLGLSVPGFPNLFMLYGPNTNLGHNSILFMIEQQVGYMV
;
A
#
# COMPACT_ATOMS: atom_id res chain seq x y z
N VAL A 1 -10.12 -17.59 -23.18
CA VAL A 1 -9.27 -18.39 -24.07
C VAL A 1 -7.92 -17.71 -24.12
N THR A 2 -6.82 -18.46 -23.91
CA THR A 2 -5.40 -18.07 -24.00
C THR A 2 -4.79 -17.33 -22.81
N SER A 3 -4.50 -18.04 -21.70
CA SER A 3 -3.62 -17.56 -20.63
C SER A 3 -2.49 -18.54 -20.25
N ASN A 4 -2.10 -19.45 -21.16
CA ASN A 4 -1.19 -20.55 -20.79
C ASN A 4 0.27 -20.42 -21.25
N ASN A 5 0.66 -19.33 -21.94
CA ASN A 5 2.02 -19.23 -22.48
C ASN A 5 2.94 -18.22 -21.76
N TYR A 6 2.48 -17.58 -20.66
CA TYR A 6 3.29 -16.55 -19.97
C TYR A 6 4.07 -17.08 -18.75
N VAL A 7 3.82 -18.31 -18.31
CA VAL A 7 4.43 -18.87 -17.08
C VAL A 7 5.81 -19.50 -17.32
N GLN A 8 6.21 -19.76 -18.56
CA GLN A 8 7.48 -20.46 -18.84
C GLN A 8 8.73 -19.57 -19.00
N SER A 9 8.59 -18.23 -19.03
CA SER A 9 9.77 -17.35 -19.21
C SER A 9 10.30 -16.69 -17.92
N VAL A 10 9.68 -16.93 -16.75
CA VAL A 10 10.07 -16.28 -15.47
C VAL A 10 10.86 -17.21 -14.53
N SER A 11 11.26 -18.40 -14.98
CA SER A 11 12.10 -19.32 -14.18
C SER A 11 13.61 -18.98 -14.18
N GLY A 12 14.01 -17.79 -14.60
CA GLY A 12 15.35 -17.24 -14.40
C GLY A 12 15.52 -16.76 -12.96
N GLY A 13 16.33 -17.47 -12.20
CA GLY A 13 16.54 -17.39 -10.75
C GLY A 13 16.45 -16.02 -10.10
N VAL A 14 15.75 -15.99 -8.97
CA VAL A 14 15.73 -14.90 -7.96
C VAL A 14 17.09 -14.88 -7.23
N THR A 15 18.16 -14.85 -7.96
CA THR A 15 19.47 -14.47 -7.46
C THR A 15 19.68 -13.04 -7.94
N GLY A 16 20.08 -12.13 -7.04
CA GLY A 16 20.52 -10.79 -7.40
C GLY A 16 21.72 -10.81 -8.34
N ALA A 17 21.55 -11.49 -9.46
CA ALA A 17 22.41 -11.39 -10.62
C ALA A 17 22.21 -9.99 -11.21
N PRO A 18 23.28 -9.27 -11.57
CA PRO A 18 23.14 -8.07 -12.38
C PRO A 18 22.28 -8.43 -13.58
N VAL A 19 21.17 -7.69 -13.76
CA VAL A 19 20.29 -7.88 -14.90
C VAL A 19 21.16 -8.00 -16.16
N ARG A 20 21.04 -9.13 -16.88
CA ARG A 20 21.70 -9.27 -18.20
C ARG A 20 21.23 -8.09 -19.04
N GLY A 21 22.10 -7.16 -19.31
CA GLY A 21 21.73 -5.91 -19.98
C GLY A 21 22.38 -4.67 -19.37
N ARG A 22 22.94 -4.72 -18.15
CA ARG A 22 23.61 -3.55 -17.60
C ARG A 22 24.74 -3.07 -18.54
N ALA A 23 25.55 -3.98 -19.05
CA ALA A 23 26.61 -3.65 -20.01
C ALA A 23 26.09 -3.20 -21.38
N GLU A 24 24.90 -3.65 -21.79
CA GLU A 24 24.24 -3.18 -23.04
C GLU A 24 23.61 -1.82 -22.83
N ARG A 25 22.96 -1.60 -21.70
CA ARG A 25 22.40 -0.30 -21.29
C ARG A 25 23.50 0.74 -21.14
N ASP A 26 24.58 0.41 -20.41
CA ASP A 26 25.75 1.29 -20.26
C ASP A 26 26.37 1.64 -21.63
N ARG A 27 26.35 0.71 -22.60
CA ARG A 27 26.79 0.97 -23.97
C ARG A 27 25.82 1.87 -24.74
N ALA A 28 24.51 1.62 -24.64
CA ALA A 28 23.51 2.44 -25.29
C ALA A 28 23.49 3.87 -24.75
N PHE A 29 23.59 4.01 -23.43
CA PHE A 29 23.68 5.32 -22.78
C PHE A 29 24.95 6.09 -23.18
N ARG A 30 26.12 5.43 -23.17
CA ARG A 30 27.38 6.03 -23.64
C ARG A 30 27.32 6.39 -25.13
N ALA A 31 26.65 5.58 -25.95
CA ALA A 31 26.46 5.87 -27.38
C ALA A 31 25.56 7.08 -27.59
N ALA A 32 24.46 7.21 -26.85
CA ALA A 32 23.57 8.37 -26.88
C ALA A 32 24.29 9.64 -26.39
N ALA A 33 25.04 9.55 -25.30
CA ALA A 33 25.84 10.67 -24.80
C ALA A 33 26.95 11.07 -25.78
N ALA A 34 27.59 10.10 -26.44
CA ALA A 34 28.58 10.37 -27.48
C ALA A 34 27.97 11.00 -28.75
N ALA A 35 26.66 10.72 -29.00
CA ALA A 35 25.88 11.38 -30.06
C ALA A 35 25.37 12.77 -29.69
N GLY A 36 25.73 13.31 -28.53
CA GLY A 36 25.30 14.64 -28.05
C GLY A 36 23.87 14.69 -27.52
N ALA A 37 23.23 13.54 -27.28
CA ALA A 37 21.92 13.50 -26.64
C ALA A 37 22.04 13.95 -25.17
N ARG A 38 21.19 14.88 -24.75
CA ARG A 38 21.12 15.25 -23.33
C ARG A 38 20.48 14.12 -22.52
N PRO A 39 20.90 13.94 -21.25
CA PRO A 39 20.21 13.02 -20.35
C PRO A 39 18.73 13.40 -20.20
N PRO A 40 17.82 12.40 -20.10
CA PRO A 40 16.41 12.67 -19.92
C PRO A 40 16.14 13.31 -18.55
N ARG A 41 15.28 14.32 -18.51
CA ARG A 41 14.73 14.89 -17.27
C ARG A 41 13.60 13.98 -16.81
N VAL A 42 13.73 13.40 -15.63
CA VAL A 42 12.74 12.46 -15.07
C VAL A 42 12.03 13.11 -13.90
N ALA A 43 10.72 13.24 -14.00
CA ALA A 43 9.85 13.66 -12.92
C ALA A 43 9.22 12.44 -12.25
N ILE A 44 9.44 12.26 -10.95
CA ILE A 44 8.83 11.20 -10.15
C ILE A 44 7.78 11.82 -9.24
N LEU A 45 6.55 11.32 -9.27
CA LEU A 45 5.43 11.80 -8.50
C LEU A 45 5.24 10.94 -7.25
N GLY A 46 5.56 11.49 -6.09
CA GLY A 46 5.48 10.85 -4.79
C GLY A 46 6.81 10.30 -4.27
N ALA A 47 7.12 10.60 -3.00
CA ALA A 47 8.32 10.18 -2.27
C ALA A 47 8.04 8.97 -1.33
N GLY A 48 7.11 8.11 -1.69
CA GLY A 48 6.91 6.81 -1.05
C GLY A 48 7.98 5.79 -1.48
N ALA A 49 7.81 4.53 -1.08
CA ALA A 49 8.74 3.45 -1.44
C ALA A 49 8.96 3.35 -2.96
N GLY A 50 7.90 3.51 -3.77
CA GLY A 50 8.00 3.46 -5.24
C GLY A 50 8.89 4.56 -5.81
N GLY A 51 8.67 5.80 -5.37
CA GLY A 51 9.45 6.95 -5.85
C GLY A 51 10.92 6.87 -5.45
N LEU A 52 11.20 6.48 -4.20
CA LEU A 52 12.57 6.26 -3.75
C LEU A 52 13.26 5.14 -4.54
N CYS A 53 12.56 4.02 -4.80
CA CYS A 53 13.08 2.94 -5.63
C CYS A 53 13.44 3.41 -7.04
N ALA A 54 12.52 4.15 -7.69
CA ALA A 54 12.74 4.68 -9.02
C ALA A 54 13.94 5.64 -9.08
N ALA A 55 14.00 6.62 -8.16
CA ALA A 55 15.09 7.59 -8.12
C ALA A 55 16.46 6.92 -7.93
N ILE A 56 16.55 5.98 -6.97
CA ILE A 56 17.79 5.25 -6.70
C ILE A 56 18.24 4.45 -7.94
N GLN A 57 17.33 3.70 -8.55
CA GLN A 57 17.69 2.85 -9.70
C GLN A 57 18.06 3.69 -10.94
N LEU A 58 17.38 4.80 -11.18
CA LEU A 58 17.71 5.74 -12.25
C LEU A 58 19.11 6.34 -12.05
N ARG A 59 19.43 6.82 -10.84
CA ARG A 59 20.79 7.35 -10.55
C ARG A 59 21.85 6.27 -10.65
N LEU A 60 21.58 5.05 -10.17
CA LEU A 60 22.50 3.91 -10.34
C LEU A 60 22.69 3.51 -11.82
N ALA A 61 21.73 3.83 -12.68
CA ALA A 61 21.84 3.66 -14.13
C ALA A 61 22.53 4.84 -14.85
N GLY A 62 22.91 5.90 -14.11
CA GLY A 62 23.59 7.09 -14.65
C GLY A 62 22.64 8.18 -15.15
N ILE A 63 21.36 8.14 -14.76
CA ILE A 63 20.38 9.20 -15.04
C ILE A 63 20.27 10.08 -13.80
N ASP A 64 21.00 11.21 -13.80
CA ASP A 64 21.11 12.10 -12.64
C ASP A 64 20.06 13.22 -12.64
N SER A 65 19.47 13.56 -13.80
CA SER A 65 18.44 14.59 -13.93
C SER A 65 17.07 14.06 -13.48
N VAL A 66 16.94 13.81 -12.17
CA VAL A 66 15.76 13.25 -11.51
C VAL A 66 15.23 14.26 -10.50
N SER A 67 13.92 14.53 -10.51
CA SER A 67 13.21 15.29 -9.49
C SER A 67 12.07 14.47 -8.92
N ILE A 68 11.95 14.41 -7.59
CA ILE A 68 10.85 13.75 -6.87
C ILE A 68 9.95 14.84 -6.30
N TYR A 69 8.70 14.90 -6.72
CA TYR A 69 7.69 15.83 -6.22
C TYR A 69 6.82 15.14 -5.17
N GLU A 70 6.82 15.67 -3.96
CA GLU A 70 6.05 15.15 -2.83
C GLU A 70 5.20 16.26 -2.22
N ARG A 71 3.89 16.07 -2.19
CA ARG A 71 2.96 17.07 -1.60
C ARG A 71 3.15 17.27 -0.10
N SER A 72 3.65 16.25 0.56
CA SER A 72 3.89 16.25 2.00
C SER A 72 5.26 16.87 2.33
N ASP A 73 5.53 17.07 3.62
CA ASP A 73 6.77 17.65 4.12
C ASP A 73 7.96 16.67 4.18
N GLY A 74 7.76 15.41 3.78
CA GLY A 74 8.82 14.40 3.84
C GLY A 74 8.47 13.08 3.19
N VAL A 75 9.47 12.21 3.11
CA VAL A 75 9.39 10.91 2.48
C VAL A 75 8.65 9.87 3.33
N GLY A 76 8.19 8.79 2.68
CA GLY A 76 7.64 7.62 3.36
C GLY A 76 6.27 7.18 2.86
N GLY A 77 5.48 8.07 2.25
CA GLY A 77 4.16 7.77 1.70
C GLY A 77 3.26 7.07 2.73
N THR A 78 2.73 5.89 2.40
CA THR A 78 1.86 5.10 3.28
C THR A 78 2.42 4.93 4.70
N TRP A 79 3.72 4.76 4.86
CA TRP A 79 4.37 4.57 6.17
C TRP A 79 4.59 5.86 6.94
N ARG A 80 4.51 7.00 6.27
CA ARG A 80 4.47 8.31 6.91
C ARG A 80 3.04 8.64 7.38
N ASP A 81 2.04 8.34 6.55
CA ASP A 81 0.67 8.79 6.76
C ASP A 81 -0.14 7.86 7.70
N ASN A 82 0.18 6.57 7.77
CA ASN A 82 -0.57 5.62 8.60
C ASN A 82 0.12 5.38 9.93
N THR A 83 -0.23 6.19 10.92
CA THR A 83 0.38 6.22 12.26
C THR A 83 -0.55 5.72 13.37
N TYR A 84 -1.64 5.05 13.02
CA TYR A 84 -2.59 4.49 13.99
C TYR A 84 -1.92 3.47 14.93
N PRO A 85 -2.44 3.28 16.15
CA PRO A 85 -1.90 2.33 17.12
C PRO A 85 -1.84 0.90 16.54
N GLY A 86 -0.67 0.25 16.66
CA GLY A 86 -0.47 -1.10 16.14
C GLY A 86 -0.10 -1.17 14.65
N ALA A 87 0.05 -0.03 13.97
CA ALA A 87 0.45 0.03 12.56
C ALA A 87 1.76 -0.73 12.30
N ALA A 88 1.70 -1.73 11.44
CA ALA A 88 2.84 -2.59 11.13
C ALA A 88 2.64 -3.30 9.78
N CYS A 89 3.72 -3.79 9.19
CA CYS A 89 3.64 -4.55 7.96
C CYS A 89 3.02 -5.95 8.19
N ASP A 90 2.34 -6.46 7.19
CA ASP A 90 1.81 -7.82 7.10
C ASP A 90 2.64 -8.73 6.17
N VAL A 91 3.74 -8.20 5.64
CA VAL A 91 4.78 -8.95 4.93
C VAL A 91 6.02 -9.05 5.84
N PRO A 92 6.69 -10.21 5.94
CA PRO A 92 7.88 -10.34 6.78
C PRO A 92 8.97 -9.34 6.41
N SER A 93 9.56 -8.69 7.42
CA SER A 93 10.43 -7.52 7.31
C SER A 93 11.59 -7.68 6.33
N HIS A 94 12.27 -8.84 6.34
CA HIS A 94 13.38 -9.09 5.42
C HIS A 94 12.97 -9.18 3.95
N LEU A 95 11.69 -9.44 3.65
CA LEU A 95 11.15 -9.36 2.30
C LEU A 95 10.57 -7.98 2.00
N TYR A 96 10.10 -7.26 3.04
CA TYR A 96 9.57 -5.91 2.93
C TYR A 96 10.69 -4.86 3.03
N SER A 97 11.75 -5.07 2.26
CA SER A 97 12.87 -4.15 2.04
C SER A 97 13.36 -4.33 0.61
N PHE A 98 14.04 -3.35 0.07
CA PHE A 98 14.61 -3.47 -1.27
C PHE A 98 15.77 -4.47 -1.30
N SER A 99 15.91 -5.20 -2.41
CA SER A 99 16.95 -6.21 -2.59
C SER A 99 18.35 -5.58 -2.68
N PHE A 100 18.41 -4.38 -3.23
CA PHE A 100 19.64 -3.58 -3.37
C PHE A 100 20.00 -2.78 -2.10
N ALA A 101 19.03 -2.62 -1.17
CA ALA A 101 19.19 -1.87 0.08
C ALA A 101 18.62 -2.67 1.26
N SER A 102 19.21 -3.84 1.50
CA SER A 102 18.73 -4.74 2.55
C SER A 102 19.06 -4.21 3.94
N LYS A 103 18.09 -4.34 4.89
CA LYS A 103 18.29 -4.05 6.31
C LYS A 103 18.43 -5.36 7.08
N PRO A 104 19.61 -5.68 7.64
CA PRO A 104 19.84 -6.97 8.30
C PRO A 104 19.33 -7.04 9.74
N ASP A 105 19.13 -5.90 10.38
CA ASP A 105 18.92 -5.74 11.83
C ASP A 105 17.46 -5.45 12.22
N TRP A 106 16.49 -5.84 11.36
CA TRP A 106 15.07 -5.71 11.68
C TRP A 106 14.77 -6.22 13.09
N SER A 107 13.97 -5.45 13.86
CA SER A 107 13.66 -5.77 15.25
C SER A 107 12.82 -7.03 15.39
N ARG A 108 11.91 -7.25 14.43
CA ARG A 108 10.95 -8.36 14.48
C ARG A 108 10.49 -8.82 13.10
N LYS A 109 9.77 -9.95 13.08
CA LYS A 109 9.30 -10.61 11.85
C LYS A 109 8.40 -9.69 11.01
N PHE A 110 7.56 -8.89 11.63
CA PHE A 110 6.70 -7.91 11.00
C PHE A 110 6.97 -6.53 11.60
N ALA A 111 7.78 -5.75 10.93
CA ALA A 111 8.24 -4.46 11.45
C ALA A 111 7.10 -3.48 11.70
N PRO A 112 7.14 -2.73 12.81
CA PRO A 112 6.20 -1.65 13.07
C PRO A 112 6.47 -0.46 12.14
N GLN A 113 5.43 0.36 11.98
CA GLN A 113 5.46 1.55 11.13
C GLN A 113 6.68 2.46 11.35
N PRO A 114 7.09 2.82 12.58
CA PRO A 114 8.23 3.72 12.76
C PRO A 114 9.56 3.14 12.24
N GLU A 115 9.75 1.83 12.36
CA GLU A 115 10.97 1.17 11.87
C GLU A 115 11.01 1.14 10.33
N ILE A 116 9.86 0.94 9.68
CA ILE A 116 9.77 0.98 8.21
C ILE A 116 9.98 2.40 7.70
N LEU A 117 9.36 3.38 8.36
CA LEU A 117 9.57 4.79 8.01
C LEU A 117 11.04 5.20 8.16
N SER A 118 11.70 4.77 9.25
CA SER A 118 13.12 5.01 9.47
C SER A 118 13.98 4.37 8.37
N TYR A 119 13.62 3.15 7.95
CA TYR A 119 14.29 2.49 6.82
C TYR A 119 14.14 3.30 5.52
N LEU A 120 12.92 3.78 5.18
CA LEU A 120 12.71 4.58 3.97
C LEU A 120 13.46 5.92 4.04
N LYS A 121 13.49 6.57 5.20
CA LYS A 121 14.27 7.79 5.41
C LYS A 121 15.77 7.56 5.22
N SER A 122 16.32 6.46 5.76
CA SER A 122 17.74 6.13 5.61
C SER A 122 18.19 5.90 4.16
N LEU A 123 17.25 5.56 3.24
CA LEU A 123 17.56 5.46 1.82
C LEU A 123 17.89 6.82 1.20
N VAL A 124 17.26 7.90 1.67
CA VAL A 124 17.55 9.26 1.20
C VAL A 124 18.98 9.62 1.51
N ASP A 125 19.43 9.36 2.74
CA ASP A 125 20.81 9.63 3.18
C ASP A 125 21.81 8.70 2.48
N THR A 126 21.50 7.40 2.43
CA THR A 126 22.41 6.38 1.88
C THR A 126 22.68 6.58 0.38
N TYR A 127 21.69 7.06 -0.37
CA TYR A 127 21.78 7.26 -1.82
C TYR A 127 21.85 8.73 -2.23
N ASP A 128 22.06 9.63 -1.24
CA ASP A 128 22.22 11.08 -1.45
C ASP A 128 21.11 11.69 -2.33
N LEU A 129 19.85 11.47 -1.93
CA LEU A 129 18.69 11.93 -2.71
C LEU A 129 18.16 13.32 -2.29
N HIS A 130 18.81 14.01 -1.37
CA HIS A 130 18.33 15.28 -0.81
C HIS A 130 18.10 16.35 -1.88
N ASP A 131 18.98 16.45 -2.85
CA ASP A 131 18.94 17.40 -3.97
C ASP A 131 17.82 17.09 -4.99
N THR A 132 17.34 15.84 -5.01
CA THR A 132 16.25 15.41 -5.91
C THR A 132 14.86 15.63 -5.32
N LEU A 133 14.76 15.79 -3.99
CA LEU A 133 13.50 15.88 -3.28
C LEU A 133 12.92 17.29 -3.27
N ARG A 134 11.70 17.42 -3.78
CA ARG A 134 10.88 18.64 -3.71
C ARG A 134 9.63 18.37 -2.89
N CYS A 135 9.78 18.40 -1.58
CA CYS A 135 8.68 18.27 -0.63
C CYS A 135 7.77 19.50 -0.65
N ARG A 136 6.55 19.35 -0.13
CA ARG A 136 5.50 20.38 -0.13
C ARG A 136 5.19 20.93 -1.53
N THR A 137 5.32 20.06 -2.53
CA THR A 137 5.09 20.41 -3.93
C THR A 137 4.13 19.37 -4.52
N GLU A 138 2.93 19.81 -4.84
CA GLU A 138 1.90 18.99 -5.45
C GLU A 138 1.93 19.12 -6.96
N VAL A 139 1.89 17.99 -7.68
CA VAL A 139 1.64 17.96 -9.12
C VAL A 139 0.14 17.88 -9.33
N THR A 140 -0.45 18.89 -9.94
CA THR A 140 -1.91 19.04 -10.10
C THR A 140 -2.41 18.55 -11.45
N ASP A 141 -1.58 18.67 -12.48
CA ASP A 141 -1.91 18.24 -13.84
C ASP A 141 -0.65 17.86 -14.64
N LEU A 142 -0.86 17.03 -15.65
CA LEU A 142 0.14 16.63 -16.64
C LEU A 142 -0.44 16.84 -18.04
N SER A 143 0.30 17.47 -18.94
CA SER A 143 -0.06 17.59 -20.35
C SER A 143 1.11 17.28 -21.25
N TRP A 144 0.86 16.42 -22.27
CA TRP A 144 1.85 16.10 -23.28
C TRP A 144 1.95 17.21 -24.33
N ASP A 145 3.15 17.75 -24.54
CA ASP A 145 3.45 18.65 -25.63
C ASP A 145 3.96 17.85 -26.85
N GLU A 146 3.16 17.80 -27.90
CA GLU A 146 3.49 17.08 -29.14
C GLU A 146 4.68 17.69 -29.89
N VAL A 147 4.89 19.00 -29.80
CA VAL A 147 5.96 19.69 -30.51
C VAL A 147 7.28 19.50 -29.80
N GLY A 148 7.28 19.71 -28.48
CA GLY A 148 8.46 19.56 -27.65
C GLY A 148 8.81 18.09 -27.36
N GLY A 149 7.85 17.18 -27.50
CA GLY A 149 8.02 15.77 -27.11
C GLY A 149 8.27 15.60 -25.62
N VAL A 150 7.63 16.41 -24.79
CA VAL A 150 7.85 16.49 -23.35
C VAL A 150 6.52 16.56 -22.59
N TRP A 151 6.56 16.22 -21.31
CA TRP A 151 5.47 16.46 -20.37
C TRP A 151 5.60 17.83 -19.75
N ILE A 152 4.50 18.57 -19.67
CA ILE A 152 4.36 19.81 -18.90
C ILE A 152 3.65 19.46 -17.60
N LEU A 153 4.30 19.70 -16.46
CA LEU A 153 3.77 19.47 -15.12
C LEU A 153 3.25 20.78 -14.55
N GLY A 154 1.99 20.80 -14.12
CA GLY A 154 1.47 21.86 -13.26
C GLY A 154 1.83 21.58 -11.81
N LEU A 155 2.49 22.54 -11.14
CA LEU A 155 2.97 22.42 -9.78
C LEU A 155 2.33 23.45 -8.87
N VAL A 156 2.05 23.06 -7.62
CA VAL A 156 1.65 23.98 -6.54
C VAL A 156 2.57 23.74 -5.34
N ASP A 157 3.26 24.78 -4.89
CA ASP A 157 4.13 24.72 -3.72
C ASP A 157 3.38 24.99 -2.39
N ALA A 158 4.11 24.98 -1.27
CA ALA A 158 3.58 25.21 0.07
C ALA A 158 2.87 26.56 0.25
N ASP A 159 3.26 27.56 -0.52
CA ASP A 159 2.72 28.93 -0.46
C ASP A 159 1.54 29.10 -1.43
N GLY A 160 1.13 28.02 -2.12
CA GLY A 160 0.09 28.05 -3.14
C GLY A 160 0.51 28.64 -4.47
N ARG A 161 1.81 28.89 -4.67
CA ARG A 161 2.35 29.41 -5.92
C ARG A 161 2.30 28.34 -6.99
N ARG A 162 1.75 28.70 -8.13
CA ARG A 162 1.67 27.82 -9.30
C ARG A 162 2.83 28.05 -10.25
N THR A 163 3.47 26.96 -10.64
CA THR A 163 4.56 26.96 -11.64
C THR A 163 4.36 25.83 -12.64
N ARG A 164 5.12 25.84 -13.71
CA ARG A 164 5.17 24.77 -14.70
C ARG A 164 6.61 24.34 -14.91
N GLU A 165 6.82 23.03 -15.01
CA GLU A 165 8.12 22.42 -15.33
C GLU A 165 7.95 21.38 -16.44
N GLU A 166 9.04 21.12 -17.14
CA GLU A 166 9.08 20.14 -18.22
C GLU A 166 9.83 18.89 -17.79
N ALA A 167 9.32 17.73 -18.24
CA ALA A 167 10.01 16.46 -18.09
C ALA A 167 9.92 15.61 -19.38
N ASP A 168 10.97 14.88 -19.69
CA ASP A 168 11.00 13.96 -20.82
C ASP A 168 10.34 12.62 -20.48
N VAL A 169 10.37 12.27 -19.20
CA VAL A 169 9.77 11.06 -18.61
C VAL A 169 9.05 11.41 -17.31
N VAL A 170 7.86 10.86 -17.11
CA VAL A 170 7.12 10.97 -15.86
C VAL A 170 6.92 9.57 -15.26
N VAL A 171 7.24 9.43 -13.98
CA VAL A 171 7.02 8.20 -13.21
C VAL A 171 6.03 8.48 -12.09
N SER A 172 4.83 7.97 -12.22
CA SER A 172 3.86 8.02 -11.12
C SER A 172 4.19 6.96 -10.08
N ALA A 173 4.53 7.39 -8.88
CA ALA A 173 4.74 6.58 -7.69
C ALA A 173 3.79 6.95 -6.55
N LEU A 174 2.57 7.42 -6.91
CA LEU A 174 1.56 7.92 -5.97
C LEU A 174 0.98 6.82 -5.09
N GLY A 175 1.08 5.56 -5.51
CA GLY A 175 0.53 4.41 -4.80
C GLY A 175 -1.00 4.36 -4.84
N GLN A 176 -1.57 3.26 -4.31
CA GLN A 176 -3.03 3.03 -4.28
C GLN A 176 -3.66 3.37 -2.92
N LEU A 177 -2.85 3.53 -1.86
CA LEU A 177 -3.29 3.72 -0.48
C LEU A 177 -2.97 5.14 0.02
N ASN A 178 -3.35 6.16 -0.76
CA ASN A 178 -3.02 7.57 -0.47
C ASN A 178 -4.26 8.46 -0.25
N ARG A 179 -5.45 8.03 -0.75
CA ARG A 179 -6.70 8.78 -0.62
C ARG A 179 -7.67 7.99 0.24
N PRO A 180 -7.88 8.40 1.51
CA PRO A 180 -8.86 7.77 2.40
C PRO A 180 -10.26 7.75 1.77
N PHE A 181 -10.96 6.63 1.91
CA PHE A 181 -12.35 6.52 1.52
C PHE A 181 -13.24 6.68 2.75
N VAL A 182 -14.01 7.75 2.79
CA VAL A 182 -15.08 7.94 3.77
C VAL A 182 -16.40 7.72 3.03
N PRO A 183 -17.22 6.74 3.44
CA PRO A 183 -18.52 6.51 2.81
C PRO A 183 -19.45 7.70 3.05
N ASP A 184 -20.29 7.99 2.08
CA ASP A 184 -21.38 8.96 2.22
C ASP A 184 -22.49 8.33 3.06
N ILE A 185 -22.55 8.70 4.34
CA ILE A 185 -23.54 8.22 5.30
C ILE A 185 -24.38 9.42 5.73
N PRO A 186 -25.72 9.36 5.57
CA PRO A 186 -26.59 10.47 5.97
C PRO A 186 -26.36 10.88 7.43
N GLY A 187 -26.25 12.18 7.67
CA GLY A 187 -26.09 12.78 9.00
C GLY A 187 -24.65 12.76 9.55
N LEU A 188 -23.65 12.38 8.76
CA LEU A 188 -22.26 12.36 9.23
C LEU A 188 -21.79 13.74 9.74
N GLU A 189 -22.20 14.81 9.08
CA GLU A 189 -21.88 16.20 9.44
C GLU A 189 -22.63 16.68 10.70
N GLU A 190 -23.66 15.99 11.14
CA GLU A 190 -24.43 16.31 12.34
C GLU A 190 -23.83 15.71 13.61
N PHE A 191 -22.89 14.79 13.47
CA PHE A 191 -22.30 14.10 14.63
C PHE A 191 -21.51 15.04 15.52
N ASN A 192 -21.91 15.13 16.81
CA ASN A 192 -21.26 16.03 17.77
C ASN A 192 -19.92 15.50 18.30
N GLY A 193 -19.63 14.19 18.13
CA GLY A 193 -18.41 13.58 18.60
C GLY A 193 -17.22 13.76 17.65
N ARG A 194 -16.11 13.13 17.98
CA ARG A 194 -14.90 13.18 17.14
C ARG A 194 -15.02 12.20 15.96
N VAL A 195 -14.63 12.66 14.75
CA VAL A 195 -14.63 11.82 13.54
C VAL A 195 -13.26 11.88 12.88
N PHE A 196 -12.67 10.74 12.56
CA PHE A 196 -11.45 10.67 11.75
C PHE A 196 -11.30 9.33 11.02
N HIS A 197 -10.48 9.34 9.97
CA HIS A 197 -10.12 8.13 9.23
C HIS A 197 -8.79 7.57 9.75
N SER A 198 -8.62 6.24 9.75
CA SER A 198 -7.40 5.58 10.23
C SER A 198 -6.11 6.09 9.59
N ALA A 199 -6.14 6.50 8.32
CA ALA A 199 -5.01 7.10 7.63
C ALA A 199 -4.76 8.58 7.99
N ARG A 200 -5.57 9.17 8.84
CA ARG A 200 -5.46 10.53 9.39
C ARG A 200 -5.73 10.45 10.88
N TRP A 201 -4.95 9.60 11.56
CA TRP A 201 -5.13 9.34 12.99
C TRP A 201 -4.96 10.62 13.79
N ASP A 202 -5.94 10.90 14.65
CA ASP A 202 -5.91 12.04 15.55
C ASP A 202 -5.14 11.67 16.82
N HIS A 203 -3.88 12.06 16.88
CA HIS A 203 -2.99 11.77 18.01
C HIS A 203 -3.24 12.67 19.22
N ASP A 204 -3.92 13.81 19.03
CA ASP A 204 -4.23 14.75 20.11
C ASP A 204 -5.52 14.37 20.84
N HIS A 205 -6.27 13.38 20.31
CA HIS A 205 -7.51 12.90 20.89
C HIS A 205 -7.32 11.63 21.73
N ASP A 206 -7.75 11.69 22.99
CA ASP A 206 -7.63 10.59 23.95
C ASP A 206 -8.89 9.72 23.98
N LEU A 207 -8.80 8.51 23.48
CA LEU A 207 -9.91 7.54 23.42
C LEU A 207 -10.21 6.84 24.77
N ARG A 208 -9.45 7.12 25.82
CA ARG A 208 -9.66 6.48 27.13
C ARG A 208 -11.00 6.86 27.74
N GLY A 209 -11.77 5.84 28.11
CA GLY A 209 -13.09 6.01 28.73
C GLY A 209 -14.21 6.40 27.78
N GLU A 210 -13.95 6.52 26.49
CA GLU A 210 -14.94 6.87 25.46
C GLU A 210 -15.68 5.65 24.91
N ARG A 211 -16.85 5.93 24.33
CA ARG A 211 -17.62 5.01 23.49
C ARG A 211 -17.15 5.19 22.05
N VAL A 212 -16.42 4.24 21.53
CA VAL A 212 -15.79 4.34 20.20
C VAL A 212 -16.54 3.48 19.18
N GLY A 213 -16.96 4.08 18.07
CA GLY A 213 -17.47 3.37 16.89
C GLY A 213 -16.37 3.19 15.86
N VAL A 214 -16.30 2.02 15.26
CA VAL A 214 -15.37 1.73 14.15
C VAL A 214 -16.16 1.20 12.96
N ILE A 215 -16.11 1.89 11.82
CA ILE A 215 -16.73 1.42 10.58
C ILE A 215 -15.65 0.77 9.72
N GLY A 216 -15.79 -0.54 9.46
CA GLY A 216 -14.90 -1.32 8.61
C GLY A 216 -13.91 -2.21 9.37
N ILE A 217 -13.53 -3.32 8.73
CA ILE A 217 -12.64 -4.36 9.27
C ILE A 217 -11.49 -4.68 8.31
N GLY A 218 -10.97 -3.68 7.61
CA GLY A 218 -9.82 -3.83 6.71
C GLY A 218 -8.50 -4.06 7.44
N ALA A 219 -7.41 -4.10 6.69
CA ALA A 219 -6.07 -4.36 7.22
C ALA A 219 -5.63 -3.37 8.31
N SER A 220 -6.10 -2.12 8.26
CA SER A 220 -5.83 -1.14 9.32
C SER A 220 -6.66 -1.43 10.57
N ALA A 221 -7.95 -1.71 10.40
CA ALA A 221 -8.87 -1.93 11.53
C ALA A 221 -8.44 -3.11 12.40
N ILE A 222 -8.03 -4.24 11.83
CA ILE A 222 -7.56 -5.39 12.61
C ILE A 222 -6.30 -5.10 13.43
N GLN A 223 -5.59 -4.01 13.13
CA GLN A 223 -4.40 -3.59 13.86
C GLN A 223 -4.71 -2.56 14.94
N PHE A 224 -5.61 -1.58 14.68
CA PHE A 224 -5.88 -0.55 15.68
C PHE A 224 -7.06 -0.89 16.62
N VAL A 225 -8.00 -1.74 16.21
CA VAL A 225 -9.14 -2.11 17.07
C VAL A 225 -8.70 -2.80 18.38
N PRO A 226 -7.73 -3.75 18.39
CA PRO A 226 -7.27 -4.34 19.64
C PRO A 226 -6.73 -3.33 20.67
N PRO A 227 -5.79 -2.43 20.35
CA PRO A 227 -5.33 -1.42 21.30
C PRO A 227 -6.42 -0.40 21.69
N VAL A 228 -7.30 -0.01 20.75
CA VAL A 228 -8.42 0.89 21.05
C VAL A 228 -9.40 0.23 22.02
N ALA A 229 -9.80 -1.01 21.78
CA ALA A 229 -10.69 -1.77 22.66
C ALA A 229 -10.11 -1.97 24.08
N ALA A 230 -8.77 -1.93 24.22
CA ALA A 230 -8.12 -2.05 25.52
C ALA A 230 -8.25 -0.77 26.35
N MET A 231 -8.41 0.41 25.74
CA MET A 231 -8.48 1.69 26.44
C MET A 231 -9.87 2.32 26.46
N ALA A 232 -10.70 2.05 25.44
CA ALA A 232 -12.05 2.58 25.34
C ALA A 232 -12.97 2.02 26.43
N ARG A 233 -13.96 2.82 26.87
CA ARG A 233 -15.06 2.36 27.74
C ARG A 233 -15.86 1.26 27.05
N SER A 234 -16.23 1.47 25.80
CA SER A 234 -16.87 0.49 24.92
C SER A 234 -16.47 0.73 23.47
N LEU A 235 -16.47 -0.33 22.68
CA LEU A 235 -16.20 -0.28 21.24
C LEU A 235 -17.30 -0.99 20.49
N VAL A 236 -17.90 -0.30 19.51
CA VAL A 236 -18.85 -0.87 18.55
C VAL A 236 -18.16 -1.00 17.20
N LEU A 237 -18.06 -2.22 16.71
CA LEU A 237 -17.47 -2.53 15.43
C LEU A 237 -18.54 -2.79 14.39
N PHE A 238 -18.73 -1.89 13.45
CA PHE A 238 -19.65 -2.05 12.33
C PHE A 238 -18.96 -2.76 11.17
N GLN A 239 -19.37 -3.99 10.90
CA GLN A 239 -18.80 -4.79 9.82
C GLN A 239 -19.90 -5.40 8.93
N ARG A 240 -19.84 -5.17 7.63
CA ARG A 240 -20.79 -5.71 6.66
C ARG A 240 -20.60 -7.21 6.38
N SER A 241 -19.37 -7.69 6.46
CA SER A 241 -19.01 -9.09 6.17
C SER A 241 -17.72 -9.45 6.88
N ALA A 242 -17.56 -10.70 7.32
CA ALA A 242 -16.33 -11.19 7.92
C ALA A 242 -15.14 -11.22 6.94
N ASN A 243 -13.92 -11.18 7.48
CA ASN A 243 -12.68 -11.40 6.72
C ASN A 243 -11.95 -12.66 7.19
N TYR A 244 -11.20 -13.28 6.28
CA TYR A 244 -10.23 -14.30 6.67
C TYR A 244 -9.08 -13.64 7.45
N VAL A 245 -8.99 -13.94 8.75
CA VAL A 245 -7.90 -13.44 9.61
C VAL A 245 -7.10 -14.63 10.12
N ALA A 246 -5.92 -14.82 9.55
CA ALA A 246 -4.99 -15.88 9.92
C ALA A 246 -4.06 -15.46 11.06
N PRO A 247 -3.47 -16.37 11.81
CA PRO A 247 -2.45 -16.05 12.79
C PRO A 247 -1.25 -15.33 12.16
N ARG A 248 -0.84 -14.21 12.79
CA ARG A 248 0.32 -13.42 12.36
C ARG A 248 1.62 -14.12 12.76
N GLY A 249 1.66 -14.67 13.98
CA GLY A 249 2.84 -15.31 14.54
C GLY A 249 4.04 -14.39 14.55
N ASP A 250 3.81 -13.14 14.97
CA ASP A 250 4.86 -12.14 15.07
C ASP A 250 5.78 -12.42 16.26
N ARG A 251 7.07 -12.19 16.06
CA ARG A 251 8.09 -12.40 17.10
C ARG A 251 9.30 -11.50 16.86
N PRO A 252 9.98 -11.06 17.93
CA PRO A 252 11.24 -10.36 17.80
C PRO A 252 12.31 -11.29 17.20
N TYR A 253 13.22 -10.72 16.43
CA TYR A 253 14.43 -11.42 16.02
C TYR A 253 15.44 -11.38 17.16
N PRO A 254 15.96 -12.54 17.59
CA PRO A 254 17.04 -12.60 18.60
C PRO A 254 18.26 -11.80 18.17
N SER A 255 18.96 -11.22 19.13
CA SER A 255 20.17 -10.40 18.86
C SER A 255 21.25 -11.16 18.07
N TRP A 256 21.45 -12.44 18.41
CA TRP A 256 22.41 -13.29 17.69
C TRP A 256 22.05 -13.46 16.21
N LEU A 257 20.75 -13.55 15.87
CA LEU A 257 20.31 -13.72 14.48
C LEU A 257 20.50 -12.43 13.70
N ARG A 258 20.18 -11.27 14.31
CA ARG A 258 20.43 -9.96 13.71
C ARG A 258 21.94 -9.75 13.46
N ALA A 259 22.78 -10.08 14.43
CA ALA A 259 24.22 -10.04 14.27
C ALA A 259 24.72 -10.99 13.16
N ALA A 260 24.14 -12.20 13.06
CA ALA A 260 24.45 -13.15 12.00
C ALA A 260 24.08 -12.61 10.60
N PHE A 261 22.92 -11.99 10.44
CA PHE A 261 22.51 -11.37 9.17
C PHE A 261 23.41 -10.19 8.80
N THR A 262 23.82 -9.37 9.76
CA THR A 262 24.78 -8.29 9.54
C THR A 262 26.15 -8.82 9.13
N ARG A 263 26.64 -9.87 9.79
CA ARG A 263 27.96 -10.46 9.52
C ARG A 263 28.02 -11.28 8.23
N TRP A 264 26.89 -11.92 7.85
CA TRP A 264 26.80 -12.81 6.70
C TRP A 264 25.64 -12.40 5.77
N PRO A 265 25.83 -11.41 4.87
CA PRO A 265 24.75 -10.94 3.97
C PRO A 265 24.17 -12.04 3.07
N ARG A 266 24.96 -13.07 2.74
CA ARG A 266 24.46 -14.24 1.96
C ARG A 266 23.42 -15.04 2.75
N LEU A 267 23.58 -15.16 4.07
CA LEU A 267 22.61 -15.82 4.95
C LEU A 267 21.30 -15.03 4.99
N GLN A 268 21.38 -13.70 5.13
CA GLN A 268 20.21 -12.84 5.07
C GLN A 268 19.48 -12.97 3.74
N ARG A 269 20.22 -12.99 2.61
CA ARG A 269 19.63 -13.17 1.27
C ARG A 269 18.92 -14.50 1.15
N ALA A 270 19.56 -15.60 1.54
CA ALA A 270 18.92 -16.92 1.53
C ALA A 270 17.65 -16.96 2.41
N TYR A 271 17.68 -16.29 3.56
CA TYR A 271 16.49 -16.16 4.42
C TYR A 271 15.37 -15.36 3.73
N ARG A 272 15.68 -14.22 3.08
CA ARG A 272 14.74 -13.43 2.27
C ARG A 272 14.12 -14.30 1.16
N ASP A 273 14.95 -15.03 0.41
CA ASP A 273 14.49 -15.90 -0.67
C ASP A 273 13.58 -17.01 -0.14
N SER A 274 13.89 -17.58 1.03
CA SER A 274 13.01 -18.57 1.68
C SER A 274 11.64 -18.00 2.05
N ILE A 275 11.55 -16.72 2.43
CA ILE A 275 10.29 -16.04 2.69
C ILE A 275 9.51 -15.88 1.38
N TYR A 276 10.17 -15.39 0.32
CA TYR A 276 9.57 -15.20 -1.00
C TYR A 276 8.90 -16.50 -1.49
N TRP A 277 9.65 -17.59 -1.55
CA TRP A 277 9.14 -18.85 -2.07
C TRP A 277 8.01 -19.45 -1.21
N ARG A 278 8.05 -19.26 0.10
CA ARG A 278 6.95 -19.66 0.99
C ARG A 278 5.66 -18.87 0.72
N LEU A 279 5.80 -17.58 0.41
CA LEU A 279 4.65 -16.74 0.07
C LEU A 279 4.13 -17.07 -1.35
N GLU A 280 5.01 -17.31 -2.33
CA GLU A 280 4.62 -17.77 -3.67
C GLU A 280 3.85 -19.09 -3.62
N ALA A 281 4.29 -20.06 -2.82
CA ALA A 281 3.59 -21.32 -2.67
C ALA A 281 2.13 -21.15 -2.17
N ARG A 282 1.84 -20.08 -1.39
CA ARG A 282 0.47 -19.77 -0.93
C ARG A 282 -0.47 -19.34 -2.06
N PHE A 283 0.05 -18.87 -3.19
CA PHE A 283 -0.77 -18.50 -4.34
C PHE A 283 -1.69 -19.64 -4.79
N ASN A 284 -1.23 -20.90 -4.67
CA ASN A 284 -2.04 -22.06 -4.99
C ASN A 284 -3.31 -22.21 -4.13
N LEU A 285 -3.31 -21.63 -2.91
CA LEU A 285 -4.49 -21.61 -2.03
C LEU A 285 -5.55 -20.62 -2.51
N MET A 286 -5.11 -19.56 -3.23
CA MET A 286 -5.96 -18.43 -3.67
C MET A 286 -6.48 -18.62 -5.10
N ARG A 287 -6.06 -19.67 -5.81
CA ARG A 287 -6.56 -19.95 -7.17
C ARG A 287 -8.05 -20.27 -7.13
N LYS A 288 -8.79 -19.74 -8.11
CA LYS A 288 -10.21 -20.07 -8.30
C LYS A 288 -10.40 -21.60 -8.33
N ASP A 289 -11.40 -22.09 -7.62
CA ASP A 289 -11.75 -23.51 -7.51
C ASP A 289 -10.67 -24.44 -6.92
N SER A 290 -9.69 -23.88 -6.23
CA SER A 290 -8.64 -24.65 -5.56
C SER A 290 -9.24 -25.60 -4.50
N ARG A 291 -8.92 -26.89 -4.60
CA ARG A 291 -9.27 -27.88 -3.55
C ARG A 291 -8.63 -27.52 -2.21
N LEU A 292 -7.37 -27.02 -2.25
CA LEU A 292 -6.66 -26.55 -1.06
C LEU A 292 -7.34 -25.31 -0.46
N GLY A 293 -7.80 -24.38 -1.29
CA GLY A 293 -8.56 -23.20 -0.84
C GLY A 293 -9.86 -23.59 -0.13
N ARG A 294 -10.64 -24.54 -0.67
CA ARG A 294 -11.86 -25.05 0.00
C ARG A 294 -11.55 -25.75 1.32
N MET A 295 -10.48 -26.54 1.36
CA MET A 295 -10.04 -27.19 2.61
C MET A 295 -9.65 -26.15 3.66
N LEU A 296 -8.91 -25.10 3.25
CA LEU A 296 -8.54 -24.00 4.13
C LEU A 296 -9.78 -23.28 4.69
N ALA A 297 -10.75 -22.95 3.84
CA ALA A 297 -12.01 -22.32 4.25
C ALA A 297 -12.77 -23.21 5.27
N SER A 298 -12.84 -24.51 5.02
CA SER A 298 -13.49 -25.47 5.95
C SER A 298 -12.78 -25.53 7.30
N GLN A 299 -11.43 -25.60 7.28
CA GLN A 299 -10.64 -25.62 8.52
C GLN A 299 -10.77 -24.29 9.29
N PHE A 300 -10.80 -23.18 8.58
CA PHE A 300 -11.01 -21.85 9.15
C PHE A 300 -12.38 -21.77 9.85
N ALA A 301 -13.45 -22.16 9.16
CA ALA A 301 -14.80 -22.20 9.73
C ALA A 301 -14.88 -23.14 10.96
N LYS A 302 -14.30 -24.35 10.89
CA LYS A 302 -14.25 -25.28 12.03
C LYS A 302 -13.55 -24.69 13.27
N ARG A 303 -12.50 -23.90 13.04
CA ARG A 303 -11.77 -23.22 14.12
C ARG A 303 -12.59 -22.12 14.79
N LEU A 304 -13.42 -21.41 14.03
CA LEU A 304 -14.16 -20.25 14.53
C LEU A 304 -15.56 -20.60 15.06
N ARG A 305 -16.18 -21.67 14.59
CA ARG A 305 -17.51 -22.11 15.06
C ARG A 305 -17.66 -22.20 16.58
N PRO A 306 -16.64 -22.65 17.36
CA PRO A 306 -16.74 -22.64 18.82
C PRO A 306 -16.85 -21.25 19.45
N LEU A 307 -16.53 -20.17 18.69
CA LEU A 307 -16.65 -18.78 19.13
C LEU A 307 -18.05 -18.20 18.84
N VAL A 308 -18.86 -18.88 18.02
CA VAL A 308 -20.25 -18.50 17.74
C VAL A 308 -21.10 -18.72 19.00
N GLY A 309 -21.84 -17.71 19.39
CA GLY A 309 -22.69 -17.76 20.59
C GLY A 309 -23.41 -16.44 20.82
N ASN A 310 -23.75 -16.12 22.04
CA ASN A 310 -24.55 -14.96 22.40
C ASN A 310 -23.99 -13.60 21.94
N LYS A 311 -22.66 -13.52 21.70
CA LYS A 311 -21.97 -12.26 21.33
C LYS A 311 -21.59 -12.16 19.85
N LEU A 312 -21.27 -13.30 19.23
CA LEU A 312 -20.72 -13.31 17.87
C LEU A 312 -21.55 -14.27 17.02
N SER A 313 -22.12 -13.74 15.96
CA SER A 313 -22.87 -14.53 14.96
C SER A 313 -21.90 -15.24 14.00
N GLU A 314 -22.38 -16.27 13.30
CA GLU A 314 -21.62 -16.94 12.26
C GLU A 314 -21.22 -15.95 11.15
N GLU A 315 -22.11 -15.02 10.78
CA GLU A 315 -21.85 -13.98 9.80
C GLU A 315 -20.74 -12.98 10.20
N SER A 316 -20.59 -12.74 11.50
CA SER A 316 -19.54 -11.86 12.02
C SER A 316 -18.15 -12.51 12.00
N LEU A 317 -18.07 -13.84 11.93
CA LEU A 317 -16.82 -14.59 12.08
C LEU A 317 -16.39 -15.31 10.80
N ILE A 318 -17.32 -15.85 10.03
CA ILE A 318 -17.04 -16.77 8.92
C ILE A 318 -17.35 -16.06 7.60
N PRO A 319 -16.34 -15.83 6.75
CA PRO A 319 -16.57 -15.27 5.41
C PRO A 319 -17.44 -16.17 4.54
N ASP A 320 -18.35 -15.58 3.79
CA ASP A 320 -19.26 -16.23 2.82
C ASP A 320 -18.65 -16.36 1.41
N TYR A 321 -17.39 -15.97 1.24
CA TYR A 321 -16.67 -15.98 -0.03
C TYR A 321 -15.39 -16.84 0.04
N PRO A 322 -14.88 -17.32 -1.12
CA PRO A 322 -13.67 -18.14 -1.15
C PRO A 322 -12.41 -17.38 -0.69
N PRO A 323 -11.41 -18.06 -0.06
CA PRO A 323 -10.12 -17.48 0.25
C PRO A 323 -9.44 -16.91 -1.00
N GLY A 324 -8.93 -15.67 -0.91
CA GLY A 324 -8.28 -14.98 -2.01
C GLY A 324 -9.17 -14.02 -2.79
N CYS A 325 -10.52 -14.06 -2.63
CA CYS A 325 -11.41 -13.03 -3.20
C CYS A 325 -11.21 -11.65 -2.55
N LYS A 326 -10.82 -11.66 -1.27
CA LYS A 326 -10.29 -10.49 -0.56
C LYS A 326 -8.95 -10.88 0.05
N ARG A 327 -8.11 -9.88 0.36
CA ARG A 327 -6.84 -10.12 1.04
C ARG A 327 -7.04 -10.87 2.35
N ILE A 328 -6.32 -11.98 2.54
CA ILE A 328 -6.27 -12.66 3.83
C ILE A 328 -5.48 -11.79 4.80
N LEU A 329 -6.11 -11.39 5.88
CA LEU A 329 -5.53 -10.55 6.92
C LEU A 329 -4.77 -11.42 7.94
N ILE A 330 -3.86 -10.81 8.71
CA ILE A 330 -3.11 -11.53 9.74
C ILE A 330 -3.12 -10.73 11.05
N ALA A 331 -3.58 -11.39 12.12
CA ALA A 331 -3.55 -10.85 13.48
C ALA A 331 -3.59 -12.00 14.50
N ASP A 332 -2.97 -11.84 15.66
CA ASP A 332 -3.00 -12.82 16.74
C ASP A 332 -4.05 -12.47 17.81
N ASP A 333 -4.40 -11.20 17.94
CA ASP A 333 -5.26 -10.62 18.97
C ASP A 333 -6.68 -10.25 18.50
N TRP A 334 -7.00 -10.45 17.21
CA TRP A 334 -8.29 -10.07 16.63
C TRP A 334 -9.47 -10.77 17.32
N TYR A 335 -9.54 -12.11 17.25
CA TYR A 335 -10.67 -12.84 17.84
C TYR A 335 -10.76 -12.71 19.36
N PRO A 336 -9.65 -12.74 20.13
CA PRO A 336 -9.69 -12.39 21.54
C PRO A 336 -10.28 -11.01 21.82
N THR A 337 -10.02 -10.02 20.94
CA THR A 337 -10.59 -8.68 21.07
C THR A 337 -12.10 -8.67 20.86
N LEU A 338 -12.61 -9.36 19.84
CA LEU A 338 -14.06 -9.44 19.61
C LEU A 338 -14.85 -10.07 20.76
N LEU A 339 -14.20 -10.94 21.54
CA LEU A 339 -14.79 -11.58 22.72
C LEU A 339 -14.78 -10.74 23.99
N ARG A 340 -14.12 -9.57 24.01
CA ARG A 340 -14.07 -8.69 25.20
C ARG A 340 -15.47 -8.23 25.61
N SER A 341 -15.68 -8.01 26.91
CA SER A 341 -16.98 -7.57 27.46
C SER A 341 -17.40 -6.18 26.96
N ASN A 342 -16.43 -5.32 26.64
CA ASN A 342 -16.65 -3.96 26.17
C ASN A 342 -16.68 -3.83 24.64
N VAL A 343 -16.67 -4.94 23.88
CA VAL A 343 -16.73 -4.91 22.41
C VAL A 343 -18.06 -5.49 21.93
N GLU A 344 -18.76 -4.76 21.07
CA GLU A 344 -19.96 -5.18 20.33
C GLU A 344 -19.60 -5.27 18.85
N VAL A 345 -20.03 -6.34 18.17
CA VAL A 345 -19.89 -6.50 16.72
C VAL A 345 -21.27 -6.43 16.08
N VAL A 346 -21.47 -5.47 15.19
CA VAL A 346 -22.72 -5.20 14.50
C VAL A 346 -22.56 -5.52 13.02
N THR A 347 -23.41 -6.42 12.52
CA THR A 347 -23.43 -6.83 11.10
C THR A 347 -24.48 -6.11 10.28
N ASP A 348 -25.45 -5.47 10.96
CA ASP A 348 -26.49 -4.67 10.33
C ASP A 348 -25.90 -3.45 9.60
N ALA A 349 -26.50 -3.09 8.50
CA ALA A 349 -26.07 -1.94 7.72
C ALA A 349 -26.21 -0.64 8.54
N VAL A 350 -25.21 0.21 8.47
CA VAL A 350 -25.30 1.58 8.98
C VAL A 350 -26.24 2.37 8.07
N GLU A 351 -27.35 2.88 8.60
CA GLU A 351 -28.32 3.67 7.85
C GLU A 351 -28.06 5.16 7.92
N ARG A 352 -27.77 5.67 9.11
CA ARG A 352 -27.48 7.08 9.32
C ARG A 352 -26.67 7.31 10.58
N ILE A 353 -26.04 8.46 10.63
CA ILE A 353 -25.40 9.01 11.82
C ILE A 353 -26.32 10.06 12.43
N THR A 354 -26.34 10.14 13.74
CA THR A 354 -27.10 11.13 14.54
C THR A 354 -26.14 12.02 15.30
N PRO A 355 -26.57 13.12 15.90
CA PRO A 355 -25.72 13.93 16.76
C PRO A 355 -25.05 13.15 17.90
N SER A 356 -25.64 12.02 18.33
CA SER A 356 -25.21 11.23 19.50
C SER A 356 -24.66 9.84 19.16
N GLY A 357 -24.74 9.36 17.92
CA GLY A 357 -24.34 7.99 17.60
C GLY A 357 -24.62 7.53 16.17
N VAL A 358 -24.75 6.22 16.02
CA VAL A 358 -24.99 5.54 14.75
C VAL A 358 -26.27 4.69 14.85
N VAL A 359 -27.18 4.85 13.88
CA VAL A 359 -28.39 4.02 13.71
C VAL A 359 -28.12 2.98 12.63
N THR A 360 -28.45 1.73 12.93
CA THR A 360 -28.33 0.59 12.02
C THR A 360 -29.70 0.04 11.60
N ALA A 361 -29.73 -0.83 10.60
CA ALA A 361 -30.94 -1.36 9.99
C ALA A 361 -31.86 -2.15 10.94
N ASP A 362 -31.33 -2.57 12.11
CA ASP A 362 -32.12 -3.12 13.21
C ASP A 362 -32.96 -2.04 13.98
N GLY A 363 -32.84 -0.78 13.59
CA GLY A 363 -33.49 0.37 14.21
C GLY A 363 -32.86 0.84 15.51
N GLN A 364 -31.74 0.23 15.97
CA GLN A 364 -31.08 0.60 17.19
C GLN A 364 -30.11 1.75 16.98
N GLU A 365 -30.16 2.74 17.86
CA GLU A 365 -29.13 3.77 17.96
C GLU A 365 -28.04 3.35 18.97
N ARG A 366 -26.80 3.39 18.55
CA ARG A 366 -25.64 3.13 19.39
C ARG A 366 -24.92 4.43 19.69
N PRO A 367 -25.02 4.92 20.94
CA PRO A 367 -24.41 6.18 21.33
C PRO A 367 -22.87 6.09 21.31
N LEU A 368 -22.23 7.10 20.71
CA LEU A 368 -20.78 7.16 20.51
C LEU A 368 -20.26 8.55 20.88
N ASP A 369 -19.01 8.59 21.33
CA ASP A 369 -18.24 9.81 21.56
C ASP A 369 -17.25 10.04 20.42
N THR A 370 -16.74 8.96 19.81
CA THR A 370 -15.80 9.00 18.67
C THR A 370 -16.20 7.98 17.61
N LEU A 371 -16.06 8.38 16.33
CA LEU A 371 -16.27 7.52 15.16
C LEU A 371 -15.00 7.45 14.31
N ILE A 372 -14.48 6.23 14.13
CA ILE A 372 -13.25 5.98 13.37
C ILE A 372 -13.58 5.21 12.08
N PHE A 373 -13.19 5.77 10.93
CA PHE A 373 -13.32 5.10 9.65
C PHE A 373 -12.10 4.20 9.35
N GLY A 374 -12.32 2.89 9.38
CA GLY A 374 -11.40 1.84 8.90
C GLY A 374 -11.78 1.34 7.51
N THR A 375 -12.31 2.22 6.67
CA THR A 375 -12.99 1.93 5.40
C THR A 375 -12.05 1.84 4.19
N GLY A 376 -10.75 2.03 4.41
CA GLY A 376 -9.73 1.88 3.38
C GLY A 376 -9.58 3.11 2.47
N PHE A 377 -9.30 2.89 1.20
CA PHE A 377 -8.85 3.92 0.26
C PHE A 377 -9.58 3.79 -1.08
N THR A 378 -9.61 4.88 -1.86
CA THR A 378 -10.07 4.87 -3.27
C THR A 378 -9.00 4.26 -4.18
N SER A 379 -8.73 2.98 -4.00
CA SER A 379 -7.56 2.29 -4.57
C SER A 379 -7.64 2.02 -6.09
N THR A 380 -8.79 2.24 -6.70
CA THR A 380 -9.02 2.04 -8.15
C THR A 380 -8.99 3.32 -8.96
N GLU A 381 -8.97 4.48 -8.29
CA GLU A 381 -8.90 5.79 -8.92
C GLU A 381 -7.43 6.23 -9.08
N PHE A 382 -6.73 5.56 -9.99
CA PHE A 382 -5.32 5.86 -10.26
C PHE A 382 -5.14 7.29 -10.79
N LEU A 383 -4.13 7.99 -10.28
CA LEU A 383 -3.76 9.37 -10.61
C LEU A 383 -4.80 10.44 -10.23
N ALA A 384 -6.05 10.08 -9.89
CA ALA A 384 -7.05 11.06 -9.47
C ALA A 384 -6.63 11.77 -8.15
N PRO A 385 -6.96 13.05 -7.98
CA PRO A 385 -7.76 13.91 -8.88
C PRO A 385 -6.94 14.61 -9.99
N MET A 386 -5.67 14.25 -10.18
CA MET A 386 -4.78 14.86 -11.15
C MET A 386 -5.31 14.65 -12.58
N ARG A 387 -5.39 15.72 -13.37
CA ARG A 387 -5.73 15.62 -14.78
C ARG A 387 -4.50 15.24 -15.60
N VAL A 388 -4.64 14.24 -16.46
CA VAL A 388 -3.57 13.76 -17.32
C VAL A 388 -4.03 13.79 -18.78
N THR A 389 -3.43 14.67 -19.57
CA THR A 389 -3.75 14.83 -20.99
C THR A 389 -2.58 14.31 -21.84
N GLY A 390 -2.81 13.26 -22.60
CA GLY A 390 -1.84 12.60 -23.48
C GLY A 390 -1.82 13.19 -24.89
N ARG A 391 -1.31 12.38 -25.83
CA ARG A 391 -1.24 12.71 -27.26
C ARG A 391 -2.61 13.09 -27.83
N ASN A 392 -2.61 14.06 -28.75
CA ASN A 392 -3.83 14.55 -29.38
C ASN A 392 -4.91 15.03 -28.40
N GLY A 393 -4.53 15.42 -27.19
CA GLY A 393 -5.44 15.91 -26.17
C GLY A 393 -6.29 14.85 -25.48
N ILE A 394 -5.94 13.57 -25.58
CA ILE A 394 -6.68 12.45 -24.95
C ILE A 394 -6.61 12.58 -23.43
N ASP A 395 -7.76 12.60 -22.74
CA ASP A 395 -7.83 12.59 -21.28
C ASP A 395 -7.77 11.15 -20.75
N LEU A 396 -6.91 10.90 -19.77
CA LEU A 396 -6.73 9.56 -19.17
C LEU A 396 -8.00 9.05 -18.47
N ASN A 397 -8.79 9.94 -17.87
CA ASN A 397 -10.04 9.54 -17.24
C ASN A 397 -11.06 9.04 -18.25
N GLU A 398 -11.09 9.62 -19.46
CA GLU A 398 -11.95 9.12 -20.54
C GLU A 398 -11.48 7.74 -21.04
N VAL A 399 -10.16 7.51 -21.13
CA VAL A 399 -9.61 6.19 -21.48
C VAL A 399 -9.97 5.14 -20.44
N TRP A 400 -10.07 5.53 -19.18
CA TRP A 400 -10.33 4.64 -18.06
C TRP A 400 -11.77 4.67 -17.53
N LYS A 401 -12.73 5.27 -18.26
CA LYS A 401 -14.13 5.36 -17.83
C LYS A 401 -14.77 4.00 -17.51
N ASP A 402 -14.35 2.95 -18.22
CA ASP A 402 -14.84 1.58 -18.01
C ASP A 402 -13.93 0.77 -17.06
N GLY A 403 -12.95 1.40 -16.44
CA GLY A 403 -12.00 0.83 -15.51
C GLY A 403 -10.54 1.05 -15.93
N ALA A 404 -9.68 1.24 -14.95
CA ALA A 404 -8.27 1.50 -15.21
C ALA A 404 -7.55 0.26 -15.76
N ALA A 405 -6.84 0.41 -16.86
CA ALA A 405 -6.03 -0.63 -17.50
C ALA A 405 -4.69 -0.07 -17.99
N ALA A 406 -3.64 -0.85 -17.85
CA ALA A 406 -2.30 -0.48 -18.30
C ALA A 406 -1.50 -1.73 -18.71
N PHE A 407 -0.59 -1.59 -19.67
CA PHE A 407 0.33 -2.66 -20.05
C PHE A 407 1.28 -2.94 -18.89
N LEU A 408 1.28 -4.16 -18.36
CA LEU A 408 2.01 -4.60 -17.15
C LEU A 408 1.74 -3.73 -15.90
N GLY A 409 0.61 -2.98 -15.89
CA GLY A 409 0.35 -1.99 -14.87
C GLY A 409 1.27 -0.77 -14.91
N LEU A 410 2.03 -0.57 -15.99
CA LEU A 410 3.08 0.44 -16.12
C LEU A 410 2.73 1.56 -17.09
N SER A 411 2.22 1.26 -18.28
CA SER A 411 2.06 2.25 -19.34
C SER A 411 0.72 2.16 -20.02
N VAL A 412 0.26 3.29 -20.58
CA VAL A 412 -1.02 3.41 -21.27
C VAL A 412 -0.78 3.93 -22.68
N PRO A 413 -1.38 3.32 -23.72
CA PRO A 413 -1.30 3.84 -25.09
C PRO A 413 -1.81 5.28 -25.18
N GLY A 414 -1.10 6.13 -25.92
CA GLY A 414 -1.43 7.55 -26.05
C GLY A 414 -0.79 8.46 -24.99
N PHE A 415 -0.05 7.89 -24.02
CA PHE A 415 0.66 8.63 -22.96
C PHE A 415 2.15 8.28 -23.00
N PRO A 416 2.93 8.89 -23.91
CA PRO A 416 4.34 8.55 -24.12
C PRO A 416 5.16 8.79 -22.85
N ASN A 417 6.10 7.90 -22.53
CA ASN A 417 7.04 8.07 -21.42
C ASN A 417 6.38 8.33 -20.04
N LEU A 418 5.10 8.03 -19.91
CA LEU A 418 4.39 8.00 -18.62
C LEU A 418 4.39 6.58 -18.08
N PHE A 419 5.04 6.37 -16.96
CA PHE A 419 5.09 5.09 -16.25
C PHE A 419 4.38 5.18 -14.92
N MET A 420 3.74 4.09 -14.51
CA MET A 420 3.05 3.98 -13.23
C MET A 420 3.64 2.82 -12.41
N LEU A 421 4.12 3.11 -11.23
CA LEU A 421 4.52 2.07 -10.30
C LEU A 421 3.33 1.67 -9.42
N TYR A 422 3.13 0.37 -9.28
CA TYR A 422 1.98 -0.16 -8.56
C TYR A 422 0.65 0.29 -9.20
N GLY A 423 0.61 0.32 -10.52
CA GLY A 423 -0.55 0.73 -11.31
C GLY A 423 -1.63 -0.35 -11.42
N PRO A 424 -2.58 -0.21 -12.38
CA PRO A 424 -3.72 -1.10 -12.53
C PRO A 424 -3.34 -2.58 -12.58
N ASN A 425 -4.10 -3.42 -11.84
CA ASN A 425 -3.97 -4.88 -11.82
C ASN A 425 -2.62 -5.44 -11.33
N THR A 426 -1.82 -4.65 -10.60
CA THR A 426 -0.54 -5.10 -10.02
C THR A 426 -0.58 -5.32 -8.52
N ASN A 427 -1.77 -5.29 -7.91
CA ASN A 427 -1.91 -5.53 -6.47
C ASN A 427 -1.66 -7.01 -6.12
N LEU A 428 -0.78 -7.25 -5.15
CA LEU A 428 -0.43 -8.60 -4.68
C LEU A 428 -1.13 -8.91 -3.37
N GLY A 429 -1.93 -9.99 -3.36
CA GLY A 429 -2.59 -10.49 -2.14
C GLY A 429 -1.72 -11.44 -1.30
N HIS A 430 -0.59 -11.93 -1.83
CA HIS A 430 0.18 -13.03 -1.23
C HIS A 430 1.67 -12.75 -1.04
N ASN A 431 2.24 -11.72 -1.70
CA ASN A 431 3.67 -11.42 -1.68
C ASN A 431 3.96 -9.94 -1.46
N SER A 432 5.23 -9.53 -1.53
CA SER A 432 5.69 -8.16 -1.27
C SER A 432 5.48 -7.24 -2.46
N ILE A 433 4.79 -6.13 -2.24
CA ILE A 433 4.63 -5.08 -3.25
C ILE A 433 5.96 -4.37 -3.55
N LEU A 434 6.90 -4.30 -2.60
CA LEU A 434 8.22 -3.74 -2.86
C LEU A 434 9.00 -4.56 -3.88
N PHE A 435 8.85 -5.89 -3.86
CA PHE A 435 9.42 -6.75 -4.89
C PHE A 435 8.81 -6.46 -6.28
N MET A 436 7.48 -6.28 -6.36
CA MET A 436 6.82 -5.90 -7.61
C MET A 436 7.33 -4.56 -8.14
N ILE A 437 7.43 -3.56 -7.28
CA ILE A 437 7.95 -2.23 -7.62
C ILE A 437 9.38 -2.33 -8.16
N GLU A 438 10.27 -3.12 -7.53
CA GLU A 438 11.63 -3.34 -8.02
C GLU A 438 11.64 -3.91 -9.46
N GLN A 439 10.73 -4.88 -9.76
CA GLN A 439 10.64 -5.45 -11.11
C GLN A 439 10.12 -4.43 -12.12
N GLN A 440 9.11 -3.64 -11.73
CA GLN A 440 8.57 -2.58 -12.59
C GLN A 440 9.62 -1.50 -12.87
N VAL A 441 10.36 -1.06 -11.87
CA VAL A 441 11.47 -0.10 -12.05
C VAL A 441 12.58 -0.72 -12.91
N GLY A 442 12.93 -1.99 -12.69
CA GLY A 442 13.92 -2.69 -13.51
C GLY A 442 13.52 -2.84 -14.98
N TYR A 443 12.21 -2.88 -15.27
CA TYR A 443 11.69 -2.87 -16.67
C TYR A 443 11.76 -1.46 -17.27
N MET A 444 11.49 -0.43 -16.48
CA MET A 444 11.47 0.97 -16.94
C MET A 444 12.88 1.51 -17.22
N VAL A 445 13.90 1.17 -16.41
CA VAL A 445 15.31 1.55 -16.54
C VAL A 445 16.05 0.65 -17.52
#